data_cafa7fcc5b11c85de36e7ff78504ca27
#
_entry.id   cafa7fcc5b11c85de36e7ff78504ca27
#
_cell.length_a   1.000
_cell.length_b   1.000
_cell.length_c   1.000
_cell.angle_alpha   90.00
_cell.angle_beta   90.00
_cell.angle_gamma   90.00
#
_symmetry.space_group_name_H-M   'P 1'
#
loop_
_entity.id
_entity.type
_entity.pdbx_description
1 polymer ?
#
loop_
_entity_poly.entity_id
_entity_poly.type
_entity_poly.pdbx_seq_one_letter_code
_entity_poly.pdbx_strand_id
1 'polypeptide(L)'
;MSVVNPTGFQGALFSANPTYPVGWMVTPSGVRPSQRPGMPAPRKGAALRRGTVIQFFATVKVGQWDWYLVGPNQWVEQRAVSKLTLNPPPEGVTGKWVQVDLYEQTMAAYEDSRLVYATLVSSGLDKWATEPGLFTIWARLKTDRMSGAYEKDGSDYYSLEAVPWVMYFDGSRALHGEYWHNRLGFKRSHGCVNLSPLDARWLFDWTEQGTPVWVYDSSSQTRADSVAEGP
;
A
#
# COMPACT_ATOMS: atom_id res chain seq x y z
N MET A 1 6.43 16.67 22.76
CA MET A 1 7.01 15.48 22.10
C MET A 1 7.47 15.90 20.71
N SER A 2 8.74 15.72 20.38
CA SER A 2 9.22 15.99 19.03
C SER A 2 8.56 14.99 18.08
N VAL A 3 7.80 15.50 17.11
CA VAL A 3 7.27 14.67 16.02
C VAL A 3 8.47 14.17 15.22
N VAL A 4 8.88 12.95 15.48
CA VAL A 4 9.86 12.27 14.64
C VAL A 4 9.07 11.82 13.43
N ASN A 5 9.32 12.43 12.27
CA ASN A 5 8.89 11.85 11.01
C ASN A 5 9.80 10.62 10.73
N PRO A 6 9.40 9.39 11.08
CA PRO A 6 10.30 8.25 11.06
C PRO A 6 10.55 7.75 9.64
N THR A 7 9.79 8.23 8.67
CA THR A 7 9.97 7.83 7.28
C THR A 7 10.11 9.07 6.41
N GLY A 8 11.27 9.34 5.90
CA GLY A 8 11.41 10.20 4.71
C GLY A 8 10.86 9.51 3.45
N PHE A 9 9.94 8.52 3.61
CA PHE A 9 9.35 7.78 2.53
C PHE A 9 8.36 8.66 1.78
N GLN A 10 8.45 8.64 0.48
CA GLN A 10 7.51 9.27 -0.45
C GLN A 10 7.24 8.31 -1.59
N GLY A 11 5.98 8.22 -2.00
CA GLY A 11 5.54 7.43 -3.14
C GLY A 11 6.05 7.98 -4.46
N ALA A 12 5.54 7.43 -5.55
CA ALA A 12 5.94 7.77 -6.90
C ALA A 12 4.83 8.49 -7.67
N LEU A 13 5.18 9.55 -8.39
CA LEU A 13 4.35 10.23 -9.37
C LEU A 13 4.50 9.55 -10.73
N PHE A 14 3.39 9.48 -11.47
CA PHE A 14 3.33 8.88 -12.79
C PHE A 14 2.75 9.89 -13.80
N SER A 15 3.49 10.15 -14.88
CA SER A 15 2.99 10.94 -16.01
C SER A 15 2.17 10.11 -17.01
N ALA A 16 2.38 8.78 -17.00
CA ALA A 16 1.66 7.79 -17.79
C ALA A 16 1.67 6.45 -17.04
N ASN A 17 0.76 5.54 -17.41
CA ASN A 17 0.78 4.19 -16.86
C ASN A 17 2.12 3.50 -17.17
N PRO A 18 2.74 2.85 -16.18
CA PRO A 18 4.02 2.18 -16.38
C PRO A 18 3.87 0.99 -17.34
N THR A 19 4.84 0.83 -18.26
CA THR A 19 4.89 -0.29 -19.22
C THR A 19 5.11 -1.64 -18.52
N TYR A 20 5.91 -1.64 -17.45
CA TYR A 20 6.14 -2.82 -16.62
C TYR A 20 5.52 -2.60 -15.24
N PRO A 21 4.99 -3.66 -14.60
CA PRO A 21 4.51 -3.54 -13.23
C PRO A 21 5.60 -2.96 -12.33
N VAL A 22 5.17 -2.15 -11.37
CA VAL A 22 6.07 -1.50 -10.39
C VAL A 22 5.70 -1.92 -8.98
N GLY A 23 6.60 -1.72 -8.04
CA GLY A 23 6.38 -1.96 -6.62
C GLY A 23 7.51 -1.41 -5.77
N TRP A 24 7.51 -1.80 -4.50
CA TRP A 24 8.47 -1.33 -3.52
C TRP A 24 9.10 -2.48 -2.77
N MET A 25 10.38 -2.35 -2.46
CA MET A 25 11.04 -3.21 -1.48
C MET A 25 10.48 -2.91 -0.08
N VAL A 26 9.96 -3.92 0.62
CA VAL A 26 9.37 -3.74 1.96
C VAL A 26 10.19 -4.37 3.08
N THR A 27 11.13 -5.25 2.79
CA THR A 27 11.97 -5.91 3.79
C THR A 27 12.80 -4.90 4.59
N PRO A 28 12.71 -4.88 5.93
CA PRO A 28 13.35 -3.86 6.77
C PRO A 28 14.86 -3.73 6.59
N SER A 29 15.57 -4.84 6.42
CA SER A 29 17.03 -4.90 6.26
C SER A 29 17.49 -4.72 4.79
N GLY A 30 16.53 -4.55 3.85
CA GLY A 30 16.81 -4.66 2.43
C GLY A 30 17.07 -6.11 1.98
N VAL A 31 17.21 -6.31 0.69
CA VAL A 31 17.43 -7.63 0.08
C VAL A 31 18.55 -7.55 -0.95
N ARG A 32 19.48 -8.50 -0.91
CA ARG A 32 20.37 -8.75 -2.04
C ARG A 32 19.65 -9.65 -3.04
N PRO A 33 19.48 -9.21 -4.30
CA PRO A 33 18.83 -10.05 -5.30
C PRO A 33 19.60 -11.35 -5.53
N SER A 34 18.89 -12.43 -5.74
CA SER A 34 19.46 -13.70 -6.18
C SER A 34 19.78 -13.66 -7.67
N GLN A 35 20.77 -14.43 -8.11
CA GLN A 35 21.12 -14.48 -9.54
C GLN A 35 20.11 -15.28 -10.37
N ARG A 36 19.36 -16.19 -9.72
CA ARG A 36 18.29 -17.02 -10.32
C ARG A 36 17.13 -17.14 -9.32
N PRO A 37 15.90 -17.34 -9.82
CA PRO A 37 14.75 -17.56 -8.95
C PRO A 37 14.95 -18.84 -8.11
N GLY A 38 14.49 -18.82 -6.86
CA GLY A 38 14.61 -19.93 -5.93
C GLY A 38 16.00 -20.15 -5.32
N MET A 39 17.00 -19.41 -5.72
CA MET A 39 18.34 -19.54 -5.18
C MET A 39 18.59 -18.57 -4.01
N PRO A 40 19.47 -18.95 -3.06
CA PRO A 40 19.87 -18.05 -1.99
C PRO A 40 20.50 -16.76 -2.53
N ALA A 41 20.25 -15.66 -1.83
CA ALA A 41 20.90 -14.39 -2.13
C ALA A 41 22.43 -14.49 -1.92
N PRO A 42 23.26 -13.81 -2.72
CA PRO A 42 24.71 -13.81 -2.56
C PRO A 42 25.11 -13.15 -1.23
N ARG A 43 26.19 -13.65 -0.63
CA ARG A 43 26.69 -13.10 0.65
C ARG A 43 27.22 -11.67 0.53
N LYS A 44 27.69 -11.28 -0.68
CA LYS A 44 28.26 -9.96 -1.00
C LYS A 44 27.48 -9.32 -2.15
N GLY A 45 27.53 -8.01 -2.25
CA GLY A 45 26.90 -7.22 -3.31
C GLY A 45 25.95 -6.15 -2.75
N ALA A 46 25.49 -5.29 -3.64
CA ALA A 46 24.54 -4.23 -3.29
C ALA A 46 23.19 -4.82 -2.88
N ALA A 47 22.60 -4.28 -1.81
CA ALA A 47 21.25 -4.61 -1.39
C ALA A 47 20.27 -3.55 -1.90
N LEU A 48 19.12 -3.99 -2.36
CA LEU A 48 17.97 -3.13 -2.59
C LEU A 48 17.41 -2.74 -1.23
N ARG A 49 17.37 -1.43 -0.97
CA ARG A 49 16.93 -0.90 0.33
C ARG A 49 15.39 -0.88 0.39
N ARG A 50 14.87 -0.95 1.61
CA ARG A 50 13.45 -0.71 1.85
C ARG A 50 13.00 0.64 1.27
N GLY A 51 11.81 0.68 0.67
CA GLY A 51 11.26 1.87 0.02
C GLY A 51 11.81 2.11 -1.40
N THR A 52 12.79 1.32 -1.88
CA THR A 52 13.23 1.42 -3.28
C THR A 52 12.09 1.02 -4.20
N VAL A 53 11.76 1.90 -5.15
CA VAL A 53 10.84 1.59 -6.26
C VAL A 53 11.56 0.66 -7.22
N ILE A 54 10.88 -0.41 -7.64
CA ILE A 54 11.40 -1.42 -8.56
C ILE A 54 10.39 -1.69 -9.66
N GLN A 55 10.89 -2.10 -10.83
CA GLN A 55 10.08 -2.63 -11.93
C GLN A 55 10.22 -4.14 -12.00
N PHE A 56 9.15 -4.81 -12.40
CA PHE A 56 9.11 -6.27 -12.56
C PHE A 56 9.11 -6.61 -14.05
N PHE A 57 10.25 -7.08 -14.56
CA PHE A 57 10.44 -7.40 -15.97
C PHE A 57 9.97 -8.82 -16.34
N ALA A 58 9.96 -9.72 -15.37
CA ALA A 58 9.44 -11.08 -15.51
C ALA A 58 9.01 -11.64 -14.15
N THR A 59 8.12 -12.62 -14.17
CA THR A 59 7.68 -13.38 -13.00
C THR A 59 7.88 -14.86 -13.27
N VAL A 60 8.44 -15.58 -12.30
CA VAL A 60 8.61 -17.06 -12.35
C VAL A 60 8.18 -17.63 -11.00
N LYS A 61 7.34 -18.66 -11.02
CA LYS A 61 6.92 -19.36 -9.82
C LYS A 61 7.93 -20.44 -9.44
N VAL A 62 8.41 -20.41 -8.19
CA VAL A 62 9.28 -21.45 -7.61
C VAL A 62 8.68 -21.91 -6.29
N GLY A 63 8.22 -23.15 -6.24
CA GLY A 63 7.41 -23.66 -5.13
C GLY A 63 6.09 -22.90 -5.02
N GLN A 64 5.83 -22.34 -3.85
CA GLN A 64 4.60 -21.54 -3.60
C GLN A 64 4.79 -20.03 -3.81
N TRP A 65 6.01 -19.57 -4.12
CA TRP A 65 6.36 -18.15 -4.19
C TRP A 65 6.65 -17.68 -5.60
N ASP A 66 6.17 -16.50 -5.93
CA ASP A 66 6.57 -15.79 -7.13
C ASP A 66 7.94 -15.15 -6.91
N TRP A 67 8.75 -15.17 -7.97
CA TRP A 67 10.04 -14.52 -8.06
C TRP A 67 10.01 -13.50 -9.20
N TYR A 68 10.44 -12.31 -8.91
CA TYR A 68 10.40 -11.18 -9.84
C TYR A 68 11.79 -10.82 -10.33
N LEU A 69 11.96 -10.71 -11.65
CA LEU A 69 13.17 -10.15 -12.26
C LEU A 69 13.11 -8.63 -12.14
N VAL A 70 14.04 -8.03 -11.39
CA VAL A 70 14.09 -6.58 -11.12
C VAL A 70 15.30 -5.89 -11.75
N GLY A 71 16.15 -6.64 -12.45
CA GLY A 71 17.32 -6.17 -13.17
C GLY A 71 18.07 -7.34 -13.79
N PRO A 72 19.16 -7.12 -14.57
CA PRO A 72 19.95 -8.18 -15.18
C PRO A 72 20.45 -9.20 -14.15
N ASN A 73 19.98 -10.44 -14.20
CA ASN A 73 20.29 -11.52 -13.24
C ASN A 73 19.97 -11.14 -11.78
N GLN A 74 18.94 -10.31 -11.55
CA GLN A 74 18.53 -9.87 -10.23
C GLN A 74 17.09 -10.30 -9.96
N TRP A 75 16.93 -11.29 -9.10
CA TRP A 75 15.66 -11.87 -8.74
C TRP A 75 15.36 -11.63 -7.26
N VAL A 76 14.14 -11.20 -6.97
CA VAL A 76 13.62 -11.02 -5.60
C VAL A 76 12.38 -11.87 -5.42
N GLU A 77 12.22 -12.41 -4.21
CA GLU A 77 11.05 -13.20 -3.87
C GLU A 77 9.87 -12.29 -3.50
N GLN A 78 8.66 -12.71 -3.81
CA GLN A 78 7.38 -12.04 -3.56
C GLN A 78 7.28 -11.42 -2.15
N ARG A 79 7.67 -12.12 -1.09
CA ARG A 79 7.59 -11.62 0.29
C ARG A 79 8.49 -10.41 0.60
N ALA A 80 9.42 -10.11 -0.29
CA ALA A 80 10.33 -8.97 -0.11
C ALA A 80 9.79 -7.67 -0.70
N VAL A 81 8.68 -7.73 -1.43
CA VAL A 81 8.13 -6.61 -2.20
C VAL A 81 6.65 -6.43 -1.95
N SER A 82 6.16 -5.24 -2.19
CA SER A 82 4.74 -4.91 -2.41
C SER A 82 4.58 -4.49 -3.87
N LYS A 83 3.73 -5.19 -4.59
CA LYS A 83 3.49 -4.97 -6.03
C LYS A 83 2.28 -4.08 -6.23
N LEU A 84 2.41 -3.06 -7.07
CA LEU A 84 1.28 -2.26 -7.50
C LEU A 84 0.50 -3.00 -8.59
N THR A 85 -0.75 -3.32 -8.31
CA THR A 85 -1.69 -3.86 -9.29
C THR A 85 -2.46 -2.71 -9.93
N LEU A 86 -2.36 -2.58 -11.25
CA LEU A 86 -3.14 -1.60 -12.02
C LEU A 86 -4.51 -2.19 -12.32
N ASN A 87 -5.56 -1.51 -11.89
CA ASN A 87 -6.93 -1.89 -12.16
C ASN A 87 -7.65 -0.82 -12.98
N PRO A 88 -8.63 -1.20 -13.81
CA PRO A 88 -9.57 -0.24 -14.36
C PRO A 88 -10.41 0.38 -13.25
N PRO A 89 -11.00 1.56 -13.46
CA PRO A 89 -11.93 2.14 -12.49
C PRO A 89 -13.08 1.16 -12.22
N PRO A 90 -13.57 1.05 -10.97
CA PRO A 90 -14.76 0.29 -10.65
C PRO A 90 -15.97 0.78 -11.45
N GLU A 91 -16.97 -0.08 -11.62
CA GLU A 91 -18.19 0.26 -12.35
C GLU A 91 -18.84 1.55 -11.81
N GLY A 92 -19.15 2.48 -12.71
CA GLY A 92 -19.75 3.78 -12.38
C GLY A 92 -18.78 4.82 -11.83
N VAL A 93 -17.50 4.51 -11.66
CA VAL A 93 -16.48 5.45 -11.19
C VAL A 93 -15.79 6.14 -12.36
N THR A 94 -15.76 7.47 -12.34
CA THR A 94 -15.10 8.32 -13.35
C THR A 94 -14.31 9.43 -12.68
N GLY A 95 -13.35 10.01 -13.38
CA GLY A 95 -12.53 11.10 -12.87
C GLY A 95 -11.52 10.62 -11.80
N LYS A 96 -11.40 11.37 -10.72
CA LYS A 96 -10.47 11.06 -9.62
C LYS A 96 -10.99 9.95 -8.72
N TRP A 97 -10.19 8.95 -8.45
CA TRP A 97 -10.48 7.91 -7.48
C TRP A 97 -9.21 7.31 -6.88
N VAL A 98 -9.37 6.66 -5.74
CA VAL A 98 -8.27 6.03 -4.96
C VAL A 98 -8.51 4.53 -4.88
N GLN A 99 -7.47 3.76 -5.12
CA GLN A 99 -7.41 2.31 -4.93
C GLN A 99 -6.57 1.99 -3.69
N VAL A 100 -7.02 1.06 -2.86
CA VAL A 100 -6.25 0.51 -1.74
C VAL A 100 -6.23 -1.01 -1.84
N ASP A 101 -5.05 -1.60 -1.97
CA ASP A 101 -4.85 -3.05 -1.99
C ASP A 101 -4.44 -3.54 -0.60
N LEU A 102 -5.30 -4.36 0.02
CA LEU A 102 -5.10 -4.89 1.37
C LEU A 102 -4.08 -6.02 1.44
N TYR A 103 -3.83 -6.72 0.34
CA TYR A 103 -2.81 -7.78 0.28
C TYR A 103 -1.43 -7.19 0.05
N GLU A 104 -1.28 -6.38 -0.98
CA GLU A 104 0.00 -5.75 -1.35
C GLU A 104 0.35 -4.54 -0.48
N GLN A 105 -0.59 -4.04 0.32
CA GLN A 105 -0.42 -2.86 1.18
C GLN A 105 0.05 -1.65 0.38
N THR A 106 -0.62 -1.41 -0.75
CA THR A 106 -0.36 -0.28 -1.64
C THR A 106 -1.60 0.59 -1.80
N MET A 107 -1.38 1.86 -2.12
CA MET A 107 -2.42 2.79 -2.52
C MET A 107 -2.04 3.39 -3.88
N ALA A 108 -3.05 3.57 -4.74
CA ALA A 108 -2.91 4.25 -6.02
C ALA A 108 -4.00 5.30 -6.20
N ALA A 109 -3.65 6.44 -6.78
CA ALA A 109 -4.56 7.51 -7.17
C ALA A 109 -4.63 7.57 -8.70
N TYR A 110 -5.85 7.67 -9.22
CA TYR A 110 -6.13 7.64 -10.65
C TYR A 110 -6.97 8.83 -11.10
N GLU A 111 -6.77 9.26 -12.34
CA GLU A 111 -7.70 10.07 -13.12
C GLU A 111 -8.23 9.19 -14.26
N ASP A 112 -9.49 8.77 -14.17
CA ASP A 112 -10.08 7.71 -15.00
C ASP A 112 -9.22 6.44 -14.95
N SER A 113 -8.65 6.00 -16.05
CA SER A 113 -7.73 4.84 -16.13
C SER A 113 -6.25 5.19 -16.01
N ARG A 114 -5.90 6.48 -15.84
CA ARG A 114 -4.52 6.96 -15.76
C ARG A 114 -4.04 6.99 -14.31
N LEU A 115 -3.03 6.20 -14.00
CA LEU A 115 -2.33 6.28 -12.72
C LEU A 115 -1.60 7.62 -12.60
N VAL A 116 -1.82 8.34 -11.50
CA VAL A 116 -1.13 9.61 -11.20
C VAL A 116 -0.16 9.51 -10.04
N TYR A 117 -0.49 8.70 -9.05
CA TYR A 117 0.35 8.51 -7.86
C TYR A 117 0.20 7.13 -7.27
N ALA A 118 1.24 6.57 -6.68
CA ALA A 118 1.12 5.37 -5.88
C ALA A 118 2.15 5.34 -4.75
N THR A 119 1.80 4.66 -3.65
CA THR A 119 2.64 4.56 -2.45
C THR A 119 2.33 3.30 -1.65
N LEU A 120 3.19 3.03 -0.65
CA LEU A 120 2.94 2.02 0.38
C LEU A 120 1.98 2.55 1.44
N VAL A 121 1.17 1.66 1.98
CA VAL A 121 0.27 1.94 3.11
C VAL A 121 0.45 0.93 4.24
N SER A 122 -0.24 1.18 5.36
CA SER A 122 -0.48 0.19 6.41
C SER A 122 -1.96 0.16 6.74
N SER A 123 -2.65 -0.90 6.38
CA SER A 123 -4.06 -1.11 6.69
C SER A 123 -4.28 -1.76 8.05
N GLY A 124 -5.54 -2.04 8.40
CA GLY A 124 -5.94 -2.67 9.64
C GLY A 124 -5.36 -4.07 9.84
N LEU A 125 -5.04 -4.40 11.09
CA LEU A 125 -4.75 -5.77 11.50
C LEU A 125 -6.01 -6.65 11.34
N ASP A 126 -5.84 -7.96 11.22
CA ASP A 126 -6.95 -8.87 10.93
C ASP A 126 -8.11 -8.78 11.93
N LYS A 127 -7.82 -8.53 13.22
CA LYS A 127 -8.87 -8.32 14.24
C LYS A 127 -9.54 -6.93 14.17
N TRP A 128 -8.97 -6.00 13.44
CA TRP A 128 -9.49 -4.64 13.20
C TRP A 128 -9.34 -4.30 11.71
N ALA A 129 -9.93 -5.13 10.88
CA ALA A 129 -9.72 -5.08 9.44
C ALA A 129 -10.20 -3.75 8.83
N THR A 130 -9.47 -3.29 7.85
CA THR A 130 -10.00 -2.36 6.85
C THR A 130 -10.91 -3.17 5.94
N GLU A 131 -12.17 -2.78 5.80
CA GLU A 131 -13.16 -3.55 5.04
C GLU A 131 -13.02 -3.32 3.54
N PRO A 132 -13.06 -4.37 2.71
CA PRO A 132 -13.18 -4.22 1.26
C PRO A 132 -14.51 -3.57 0.88
N GLY A 133 -14.50 -2.76 -0.17
CA GLY A 133 -15.71 -2.09 -0.67
C GLY A 133 -15.40 -0.86 -1.50
N LEU A 134 -16.44 -0.29 -2.09
CA LEU A 134 -16.38 1.01 -2.74
C LEU A 134 -17.01 2.06 -1.82
N PHE A 135 -16.22 2.99 -1.39
CA PHE A 135 -16.56 4.06 -0.46
C PHE A 135 -16.36 5.42 -1.11
N THR A 136 -16.66 6.49 -0.38
CA THR A 136 -16.36 7.87 -0.77
C THR A 136 -15.77 8.65 0.40
N ILE A 137 -14.85 9.56 0.12
CA ILE A 137 -14.35 10.49 1.14
C ILE A 137 -15.51 11.40 1.56
N TRP A 138 -16.01 11.21 2.77
CA TRP A 138 -17.15 11.99 3.28
C TRP A 138 -16.73 13.17 4.17
N ALA A 139 -15.52 13.16 4.74
CA ALA A 139 -14.97 14.30 5.49
C ALA A 139 -13.45 14.37 5.31
N ARG A 140 -12.94 15.63 5.38
CA ARG A 140 -11.50 15.93 5.23
C ARG A 140 -11.08 16.93 6.29
N LEU A 141 -10.07 16.60 7.08
CA LEU A 141 -9.53 17.44 8.15
C LEU A 141 -8.00 17.51 8.02
N LYS A 142 -7.44 18.72 8.12
CA LYS A 142 -5.96 18.89 8.10
C LYS A 142 -5.30 18.18 9.26
N THR A 143 -5.96 18.16 10.39
CA THR A 143 -5.56 17.43 11.60
C THR A 143 -6.80 17.00 12.36
N ASP A 144 -6.72 15.83 13.01
CA ASP A 144 -7.76 15.36 13.92
C ASP A 144 -7.14 14.61 15.10
N ARG A 145 -7.90 14.49 16.19
CA ARG A 145 -7.59 13.59 17.28
C ARG A 145 -8.30 12.27 17.02
N MET A 146 -7.54 11.19 16.97
CA MET A 146 -8.09 9.85 16.81
C MET A 146 -7.94 9.06 18.10
N SER A 147 -9.05 8.57 18.63
CA SER A 147 -9.04 7.71 19.81
C SER A 147 -10.13 6.67 19.71
N GLY A 148 -9.92 5.50 20.30
CA GLY A 148 -10.88 4.43 20.30
C GLY A 148 -10.40 3.22 21.08
N ALA A 149 -11.33 2.30 21.30
CA ALA A 149 -11.11 0.96 21.77
C ALA A 149 -12.11 0.05 21.10
N TYR A 150 -11.71 -1.14 20.71
CA TYR A 150 -12.61 -2.18 20.19
C TYR A 150 -12.96 -3.20 21.26
N GLU A 151 -12.05 -3.43 22.21
CA GLU A 151 -12.31 -4.33 23.32
C GLU A 151 -13.17 -3.61 24.38
N LYS A 152 -14.18 -4.31 24.90
CA LYS A 152 -15.11 -3.73 25.88
C LYS A 152 -14.43 -3.28 27.18
N ASP A 153 -13.31 -3.90 27.52
CA ASP A 153 -12.50 -3.57 28.69
C ASP A 153 -11.50 -2.43 28.46
N GLY A 154 -11.45 -1.92 27.22
CA GLY A 154 -10.55 -0.84 26.83
C GLY A 154 -9.06 -1.23 26.80
N SER A 155 -8.74 -2.51 26.82
CA SER A 155 -7.36 -3.00 26.85
C SER A 155 -6.56 -2.61 25.59
N ASP A 156 -7.24 -2.28 24.49
CA ASP A 156 -6.69 -1.84 23.22
C ASP A 156 -6.90 -0.33 22.96
N TYR A 157 -7.22 0.44 24.02
CA TYR A 157 -7.47 1.87 23.88
C TYR A 157 -6.24 2.58 23.32
N TYR A 158 -6.46 3.40 22.30
CA TYR A 158 -5.45 4.30 21.75
C TYR A 158 -5.94 5.75 21.73
N SER A 159 -5.03 6.69 21.79
CA SER A 159 -5.28 8.11 21.60
C SER A 159 -4.09 8.74 20.87
N LEU A 160 -4.37 9.29 19.71
CA LEU A 160 -3.40 9.94 18.82
C LEU A 160 -3.82 11.41 18.65
N GLU A 161 -2.95 12.31 19.06
CA GLU A 161 -3.18 13.74 18.92
C GLU A 161 -2.63 14.25 17.58
N ALA A 162 -3.34 15.20 16.98
CA ALA A 162 -2.92 15.90 15.77
C ALA A 162 -2.54 14.97 14.60
N VAL A 163 -3.34 13.91 14.36
CA VAL A 163 -3.17 13.04 13.19
C VAL A 163 -3.33 13.88 11.91
N PRO A 164 -2.32 13.94 11.01
CA PRO A 164 -2.37 14.86 9.90
C PRO A 164 -3.09 14.29 8.67
N TRP A 165 -3.72 15.18 7.89
CA TRP A 165 -4.25 14.94 6.56
C TRP A 165 -5.29 13.82 6.52
N VAL A 166 -6.30 13.92 7.37
CA VAL A 166 -7.33 12.90 7.57
C VAL A 166 -8.41 13.01 6.51
N MET A 167 -8.70 11.89 5.86
CA MET A 167 -9.75 11.71 4.85
C MET A 167 -10.60 10.51 5.25
N TYR A 168 -11.73 10.76 5.92
CA TYR A 168 -12.66 9.72 6.34
C TYR A 168 -13.44 9.16 5.15
N PHE A 169 -13.50 7.82 5.01
CA PHE A 169 -14.16 7.17 3.88
C PHE A 169 -15.15 6.07 4.30
N ASP A 170 -14.97 5.43 5.45
CA ASP A 170 -15.84 4.36 5.97
C ASP A 170 -16.04 4.52 7.48
N GLY A 171 -17.17 5.13 7.90
CA GLY A 171 -17.42 5.45 9.30
C GLY A 171 -16.27 6.24 9.93
N SER A 172 -15.61 5.67 10.93
CA SER A 172 -14.42 6.26 11.57
C SER A 172 -13.08 5.87 10.90
N ARG A 173 -13.10 5.06 9.84
CA ARG A 173 -11.89 4.69 9.11
C ARG A 173 -11.50 5.78 8.12
N ALA A 174 -10.23 6.11 8.08
CA ALA A 174 -9.68 7.18 7.26
C ALA A 174 -8.38 6.78 6.58
N LEU A 175 -8.09 7.44 5.45
CA LEU A 175 -6.74 7.59 4.93
C LEU A 175 -6.11 8.78 5.68
N HIS A 176 -4.91 8.62 6.25
CA HIS A 176 -4.27 9.69 7.01
C HIS A 176 -2.75 9.51 7.12
N GLY A 177 -2.03 10.59 7.42
CA GLY A 177 -0.62 10.53 7.73
C GLY A 177 -0.38 9.89 9.10
N GLU A 178 0.67 9.05 9.16
CA GLU A 178 1.12 8.45 10.41
C GLU A 178 2.54 8.94 10.72
N TYR A 179 2.84 9.23 11.98
CA TYR A 179 4.13 9.70 12.45
C TYR A 179 4.75 8.82 13.54
N TRP A 180 4.05 7.77 13.97
CA TRP A 180 4.41 6.93 15.12
C TRP A 180 5.04 5.59 14.75
N HIS A 181 5.03 5.21 13.47
CA HIS A 181 5.76 4.04 12.98
C HIS A 181 6.29 4.25 11.56
N ASN A 182 7.13 3.33 11.08
CA ASN A 182 7.70 3.35 9.74
C ASN A 182 7.49 2.00 9.01
N ARG A 183 6.39 1.32 9.27
CA ARG A 183 6.14 -0.03 8.75
C ARG A 183 5.12 -0.07 7.62
N LEU A 184 5.12 0.95 6.76
CA LEU A 184 4.35 0.91 5.52
C LEU A 184 4.71 -0.35 4.71
N GLY A 185 3.73 -0.96 4.04
CA GLY A 185 3.86 -2.26 3.39
C GLY A 185 3.46 -3.44 4.27
N PHE A 186 2.97 -3.20 5.50
CA PHE A 186 2.47 -4.23 6.43
C PHE A 186 1.24 -3.74 7.18
N LYS A 187 0.30 -4.62 7.46
CA LYS A 187 -0.87 -4.33 8.31
C LYS A 187 -0.44 -3.90 9.71
N ARG A 188 -0.97 -2.78 10.24
CA ARG A 188 -0.57 -2.22 11.53
C ARG A 188 -1.66 -1.47 12.27
N SER A 189 -2.68 -0.96 11.59
CA SER A 189 -3.66 -0.04 12.16
C SER A 189 -4.84 -0.74 12.84
N HIS A 190 -5.71 0.06 13.42
CA HIS A 190 -7.02 -0.35 13.94
C HIS A 190 -8.15 -0.13 12.91
N GLY A 191 -7.84 -0.28 11.60
CA GLY A 191 -8.81 -0.19 10.51
C GLY A 191 -8.58 0.99 9.57
N CYS A 192 -7.88 2.03 9.97
CA CYS A 192 -7.48 3.12 9.08
C CYS A 192 -6.41 2.66 8.07
N VAL A 193 -6.25 3.41 7.01
CA VAL A 193 -5.19 3.26 6.02
C VAL A 193 -4.12 4.34 6.28
N ASN A 194 -3.02 3.92 6.88
CA ASN A 194 -1.91 4.80 7.24
C ASN A 194 -1.00 5.04 6.04
N LEU A 195 -0.63 6.30 5.81
CA LEU A 195 0.33 6.75 4.80
C LEU A 195 1.49 7.48 5.49
N SER A 196 2.62 7.65 4.79
CA SER A 196 3.60 8.63 5.26
C SER A 196 2.96 10.02 5.32
N PRO A 197 3.39 10.94 6.21
CA PRO A 197 2.83 12.29 6.26
C PRO A 197 2.95 13.06 4.95
N LEU A 198 4.00 12.82 4.16
CA LEU A 198 4.19 13.43 2.85
C LEU A 198 3.20 12.90 1.82
N ASP A 199 2.98 11.58 1.79
CA ASP A 199 2.03 10.94 0.88
C ASP A 199 0.59 11.31 1.23
N ALA A 200 0.27 11.33 2.53
CA ALA A 200 -1.04 11.74 3.01
C ALA A 200 -1.34 13.20 2.66
N ARG A 201 -0.34 14.10 2.76
CA ARG A 201 -0.48 15.49 2.33
C ARG A 201 -0.75 15.59 0.85
N TRP A 202 0.05 14.88 0.03
CA TRP A 202 -0.15 14.86 -1.42
C TRP A 202 -1.57 14.38 -1.77
N LEU A 203 -2.00 13.27 -1.18
CA LEU A 203 -3.33 12.71 -1.41
C LEU A 203 -4.43 13.66 -0.93
N PHE A 204 -4.25 14.28 0.22
CA PHE A 204 -5.17 15.28 0.75
C PHE A 204 -5.31 16.48 -0.20
N ASP A 205 -4.22 17.03 -0.71
CA ASP A 205 -4.26 18.18 -1.62
C ASP A 205 -4.87 17.80 -2.98
N TRP A 206 -4.72 16.55 -3.41
CA TRP A 206 -5.22 16.05 -4.70
C TRP A 206 -6.70 15.58 -4.65
N THR A 207 -7.16 14.99 -3.56
CA THR A 207 -8.57 14.52 -3.39
C THR A 207 -9.50 15.66 -2.99
N GLU A 208 -10.80 15.40 -3.10
CA GLU A 208 -11.87 16.26 -2.60
C GLU A 208 -12.91 15.41 -1.86
N GLN A 209 -13.86 16.05 -1.16
CA GLN A 209 -15.00 15.35 -0.61
C GLN A 209 -15.85 14.79 -1.74
N GLY A 210 -16.24 13.51 -1.63
CA GLY A 210 -16.90 12.77 -2.70
C GLY A 210 -15.94 11.92 -3.56
N THR A 211 -14.61 12.08 -3.45
CA THR A 211 -13.66 11.21 -4.17
C THR A 211 -13.87 9.75 -3.80
N PRO A 212 -14.12 8.85 -4.78
CA PRO A 212 -14.27 7.41 -4.53
C PRO A 212 -12.98 6.77 -3.98
N VAL A 213 -13.16 5.84 -3.04
CA VAL A 213 -12.10 5.00 -2.46
C VAL A 213 -12.50 3.54 -2.62
N TRP A 214 -11.80 2.83 -3.48
CA TRP A 214 -12.00 1.39 -3.68
C TRP A 214 -10.97 0.61 -2.88
N VAL A 215 -11.44 -0.13 -1.88
CA VAL A 215 -10.64 -1.02 -1.04
C VAL A 215 -10.88 -2.45 -1.50
N TYR A 216 -9.83 -3.21 -1.79
CA TYR A 216 -9.92 -4.60 -2.23
C TYR A 216 -8.73 -5.42 -1.74
N ASP A 217 -8.84 -6.74 -1.85
CA ASP A 217 -7.77 -7.70 -1.51
C ASP A 217 -7.38 -8.47 -2.76
N SER A 218 -6.19 -8.19 -3.32
CA SER A 218 -5.69 -8.82 -4.55
C SER A 218 -5.38 -10.32 -4.38
N SER A 219 -5.24 -10.83 -3.17
CA SER A 219 -5.05 -12.27 -2.94
C SER A 219 -6.26 -13.10 -3.37
N SER A 220 -7.46 -12.52 -3.33
CA SER A 220 -8.70 -13.17 -3.78
C SER A 220 -8.78 -13.24 -5.31
N GLN A 221 -8.24 -12.25 -6.02
CA GLN A 221 -8.18 -12.20 -7.48
C GLN A 221 -7.20 -13.26 -8.04
N THR A 222 -6.04 -13.39 -7.43
CA THR A 222 -5.02 -14.40 -7.80
C THR A 222 -5.56 -15.82 -7.68
N ARG A 223 -6.46 -16.08 -6.73
CA ARG A 223 -7.13 -17.39 -6.58
C ARG A 223 -8.16 -17.64 -7.69
N ALA A 224 -8.90 -16.62 -8.12
CA ALA A 224 -9.88 -16.73 -9.19
C ALA A 224 -9.20 -17.03 -10.54
N ASP A 225 -8.10 -16.33 -10.85
CA ASP A 225 -7.34 -16.52 -12.09
C ASP A 225 -6.68 -17.93 -12.12
N SER A 226 -6.18 -18.44 -11.00
CA SER A 226 -5.59 -19.78 -10.92
C SER A 226 -6.61 -20.92 -11.06
N VAL A 227 -7.89 -20.67 -10.80
CA VAL A 227 -8.97 -21.65 -10.99
C VAL A 227 -9.50 -21.63 -12.43
N ALA A 228 -9.40 -20.50 -13.14
CA ALA A 228 -9.83 -20.37 -14.53
C ALA A 228 -8.83 -20.98 -15.54
N GLU A 229 -7.57 -21.21 -15.14
CA GLU A 229 -6.53 -21.86 -15.98
C GLU A 229 -6.36 -23.38 -15.70
N GLY A 230 -7.30 -24.01 -15.05
CA GLY A 230 -7.34 -25.46 -14.86
C GLY A 230 -7.69 -26.21 -16.16
N PRO A 231 -7.14 -27.42 -16.40
CA PRO A 231 -7.06 -28.11 -17.68
C PRO A 231 -8.41 -28.41 -18.33
#